data_a2e7a701d5bcd3ee3b85c8574ec07c17
#
_entry.id   a2e7a701d5bcd3ee3b85c8574ec07c17
#
_cell.length_a   1.000
_cell.length_b   1.000
_cell.length_c   1.000
_cell.angle_alpha   90.00
_cell.angle_beta   90.00
_cell.angle_gamma   90.00
#
_symmetry.space_group_name_H-M   'P 1'
#
loop_
_entity.id
_entity.type
_entity.pdbx_description
1 polymer ?
#
loop_
_entity_poly.entity_id
_entity_poly.type
_entity_poly.pdbx_seq_one_letter_code
_entity_poly.pdbx_strand_id
1 'polypeptide(L)' 'MTSEATAGQDPGPTITASLADGPLRGRSIEAQVVEGRPPSTVDVPGEDGSTCRYCLREWAQSGPSADYTFLYVV' A
#
# COMPACT_ATOMS: atom_id res chain seq x y z
N MET A 1 5.13 12.72 -27.14
CA MET A 1 5.02 12.76 -26.53
C MET A 1 4.45 12.77 -25.71
N THR A 2 4.21 12.76 -25.52
CA THR A 2 3.68 12.79 -24.81
C THR A 2 3.63 12.23 -23.79
N SER A 3 3.98 11.66 -23.70
CA SER A 3 3.96 11.03 -22.63
C SER A 3 4.61 11.62 -21.56
N GLU A 4 5.33 12.43 -21.81
CA GLU A 4 5.98 13.05 -20.92
C GLU A 4 5.25 13.62 -19.93
N ALA A 5 4.26 14.03 -20.21
CA ALA A 5 3.41 14.51 -19.23
C ALA A 5 3.25 13.49 -18.18
N THR A 6 3.30 12.30 -18.58
CA THR A 6 3.19 11.24 -17.64
C THR A 6 4.28 11.29 -16.63
N ALA A 7 5.45 11.62 -17.07
CA ALA A 7 6.53 11.70 -16.13
C ALA A 7 6.23 12.74 -15.07
N GLY A 8 5.60 13.80 -15.46
CA GLY A 8 5.27 14.80 -14.48
C GLY A 8 4.24 14.34 -13.48
N GLN A 9 3.54 13.26 -13.81
CA GLN A 9 2.56 12.73 -12.91
C GLN A 9 3.10 11.64 -12.02
N ASP A 10 4.36 11.30 -12.19
CA ASP A 10 4.94 10.22 -11.41
C ASP A 10 4.84 10.53 -9.93
N PRO A 11 4.17 9.72 -9.14
CA PRO A 11 4.01 9.99 -7.72
C PRO A 11 5.26 9.74 -6.91
N GLY A 12 6.30 9.21 -7.53
CA GLY A 12 7.51 8.89 -6.81
C GLY A 12 7.56 7.42 -6.44
N PRO A 13 8.43 7.08 -5.52
CA PRO A 13 8.65 5.66 -5.21
C PRO A 13 7.46 5.01 -4.56
N THR A 14 7.29 3.75 -4.86
CA THR A 14 6.24 2.95 -4.25
C THR A 14 6.86 1.68 -3.68
N ILE A 15 6.12 1.03 -2.79
CA ILE A 15 6.50 -0.27 -2.27
C ILE A 15 5.31 -1.20 -2.40
N THR A 16 5.58 -2.48 -2.27
CA THR A 16 4.53 -3.48 -2.27
C THR A 16 4.07 -3.68 -0.83
N ALA A 17 2.80 -3.44 -0.59
CA ALA A 17 2.20 -3.68 0.72
C ALA A 17 1.57 -5.06 0.71
N SER A 18 2.12 -5.96 1.50
CA SER A 18 1.60 -7.32 1.62
C SER A 18 0.58 -7.37 2.73
N LEU A 19 -0.61 -7.82 2.43
CA LEU A 19 -1.69 -7.90 3.42
C LEU A 19 -1.60 -9.27 4.08
N ALA A 20 -1.11 -9.28 5.32
CA ALA A 20 -0.74 -10.52 5.98
C ALA A 20 -1.92 -11.29 6.54
N ASP A 21 -3.00 -10.59 6.84
CA ASP A 21 -4.15 -11.24 7.45
C ASP A 21 -5.43 -10.48 7.09
N GLY A 22 -6.54 -10.83 7.73
CA GLY A 22 -7.80 -10.15 7.50
C GLY A 22 -8.49 -10.61 6.24
N PRO A 23 -9.51 -9.86 5.81
CA PRO A 23 -10.32 -10.28 4.65
C PRO A 23 -9.55 -10.34 3.34
N LEU A 24 -8.46 -9.61 3.23
CA LEU A 24 -7.69 -9.58 1.99
C LEU A 24 -6.35 -10.28 2.13
N ARG A 25 -6.26 -11.19 3.07
CA ARG A 25 -5.02 -11.92 3.30
C ARG A 25 -4.50 -12.55 2.01
N GLY A 26 -3.20 -12.42 1.81
CA GLY A 26 -2.55 -12.98 0.64
C GLY A 26 -2.49 -12.04 -0.54
N ARG A 27 -3.15 -10.90 -0.43
CA ARG A 27 -3.09 -9.91 -1.48
C ARG A 27 -1.96 -8.93 -1.24
N SER A 28 -1.59 -8.24 -2.28
CA SER A 28 -0.62 -7.16 -2.14
C SER A 28 -1.07 -5.99 -3.00
N ILE A 29 -0.73 -4.81 -2.55
CA ILE A 29 -1.07 -3.59 -3.27
C ILE A 29 0.16 -2.72 -3.35
N GLU A 30 0.11 -1.73 -4.23
CA GLU A 30 1.18 -0.78 -4.33
C GLU A 30 0.86 0.40 -3.46
N ALA A 31 1.80 0.80 -2.60
CA ALA A 31 1.61 1.91 -1.70
C ALA A 31 2.68 2.95 -1.96
N GLN A 32 2.31 4.20 -1.89
CA GLN A 32 3.22 5.30 -2.18
C GLN A 32 4.08 5.62 -0.98
N VAL A 33 5.38 5.69 -1.19
CA VAL A 33 6.31 6.05 -0.13
C VAL A 33 6.28 7.56 0.04
N VAL A 34 6.12 8.01 1.28
CA VAL A 34 6.09 9.42 1.60
C VAL A 34 7.22 9.72 2.57
N GLU A 35 8.10 10.63 2.17
CA GLU A 35 9.22 11.03 3.01
C GLU A 35 10.08 9.83 3.38
N GLY A 36 10.26 8.92 2.44
CA GLY A 36 11.14 7.78 2.64
C GLY A 36 10.56 6.66 3.47
N ARG A 37 9.26 6.69 3.74
CA ARG A 37 8.62 5.68 4.59
C ARG A 37 7.32 5.22 3.98
N PRO A 38 6.94 3.97 4.20
CA PRO A 38 5.62 3.53 3.77
C PRO A 38 4.55 4.15 4.66
N PRO A 39 3.32 4.24 4.18
CA PRO A 39 2.26 4.83 4.99
C PRO A 39 1.96 3.98 6.22
N SER A 40 1.58 4.64 7.29
CA SER A 40 1.23 3.93 8.53
C SER A 40 -0.02 3.09 8.35
N THR A 41 -0.96 3.56 7.55
CA THR A 41 -2.18 2.81 7.28
C THR A 41 -2.49 2.90 5.80
N VAL A 42 -3.19 1.90 5.30
CA VAL A 42 -3.68 1.90 3.93
C VAL A 42 -5.13 1.44 3.95
N ASP A 43 -5.93 2.02 3.07
CA ASP A 43 -7.31 1.63 2.90
C ASP A 43 -7.43 0.90 1.58
N VAL A 44 -7.92 -0.33 1.63
CA VAL A 44 -7.96 -1.19 0.46
C VAL A 44 -9.41 -1.62 0.22
N PRO A 45 -9.91 -1.45 -1.01
CA PRO A 45 -11.27 -1.88 -1.29
C PRO A 45 -11.39 -3.39 -1.20
N GLY A 46 -12.42 -3.84 -0.49
CA GLY A 46 -12.72 -5.25 -0.38
C GLY A 46 -13.57 -5.70 -1.55
N GLU A 47 -13.74 -7.01 -1.64
CA GLU A 47 -14.48 -7.57 -2.75
C GLU A 47 -15.96 -7.30 -2.66
N ASP A 48 -16.44 -7.04 -1.47
CA ASP A 48 -17.86 -6.81 -1.26
C ASP A 48 -18.23 -5.33 -1.24
N GLY A 49 -17.30 -4.49 -1.66
CA GLY A 49 -17.57 -3.06 -1.70
C GLY A 49 -17.21 -2.33 -0.43
N SER A 50 -16.80 -3.03 0.60
CA SER A 50 -16.35 -2.36 1.81
C SER A 50 -14.90 -1.93 1.66
N THR A 51 -14.45 -1.12 2.61
CA THR A 51 -13.06 -0.68 2.63
C THR A 51 -12.40 -1.25 3.87
N CYS A 52 -11.29 -1.94 3.65
CA CYS A 52 -10.55 -2.55 4.74
C CYS A 52 -9.34 -1.70 5.06
N ARG A 53 -9.17 -1.39 6.33
CA ARG A 53 -8.03 -0.59 6.76
C ARG A 53 -6.97 -1.49 7.36
N TYR A 54 -5.75 -1.33 6.87
CA TYR A 54 -4.60 -2.10 7.33
C TYR A 54 -3.57 -1.15 7.87
N CYS A 55 -2.78 -1.60 8.82
CA CYS A 55 -1.70 -0.77 9.34
C CYS A 55 -0.37 -1.46 9.13
N LEU A 56 0.67 -0.64 9.04
CA LEU A 56 2.02 -1.12 8.85
C LEU A 56 2.44 -1.96 10.03
N ARG A 57 2.85 -3.18 9.74
CA ARG A 57 3.31 -4.09 10.78
C ARG A 57 4.82 -4.20 10.79
N GLU A 58 5.40 -4.37 9.61
CA GLU A 58 6.82 -4.55 9.52
C GLU A 58 7.33 -4.09 8.17
N TRP A 59 8.47 -3.42 8.17
CA TRP A 59 9.08 -2.95 6.94
C TRP A 59 10.58 -3.15 7.06
N ALA A 60 11.10 -4.07 6.25
CA ALA A 60 12.53 -4.26 6.20
C ALA A 60 13.16 -2.97 5.74
N GLN A 61 14.20 -2.55 6.41
CA GLN A 61 14.80 -1.27 6.20
C GLN A 61 15.07 -1.02 4.72
N SER A 62 14.42 0.00 4.17
CA SER A 62 14.56 0.37 2.76
C SER A 62 14.21 -0.75 1.80
N GLY A 63 13.48 -1.75 2.25
CA GLY A 63 13.10 -2.85 1.39
C GLY A 63 12.00 -2.48 0.42
N PRO A 64 11.79 -3.30 -0.62
CA PRO A 64 10.77 -3.02 -1.63
C PRO A 64 9.36 -3.39 -1.20
N SER A 65 9.21 -4.04 -0.05
CA SER A 65 7.89 -4.44 0.40
C SER A 65 7.78 -4.28 1.90
N ALA A 66 6.55 -4.19 2.36
CA ALA A 66 6.24 -4.06 3.77
C ALA A 66 5.05 -4.93 4.09
N ASP A 67 4.97 -5.39 5.34
CA ASP A 67 3.86 -6.22 5.79
C ASP A 67 2.85 -5.36 6.51
N TYR A 68 1.58 -5.56 6.19
CA TYR A 68 0.48 -4.83 6.80
C TYR A 68 -0.47 -5.81 7.46
N THR A 69 -1.06 -5.39 8.54
CA THR A 69 -2.00 -6.22 9.29
C THR A 69 -3.36 -5.54 9.34
N PHE A 70 -4.40 -6.34 9.35
CA PHE A 70 -5.77 -5.84 9.29
C PHE A 70 -6.15 -5.12 10.58
N LEU A 71 -6.78 -3.97 10.45
CA LEU A 71 -7.30 -3.23 11.59
C LEU A 71 -8.81 -3.41 11.71
N TYR A 72 -9.53 -2.91 10.73
CA TYR A 72 -10.99 -2.99 10.74
C TYR A 72 -11.55 -2.55 9.41
N VAL A 73 -12.83 -2.80 9.22
CA VAL A 73 -13.54 -2.32 8.04
C VAL A 73 -14.00 -0.90 8.32
N VAL A 74 -13.72 -0.03 7.41
CA VAL A 74 -14.07 1.37 7.55
C VAL A 74 -15.55 1.62 7.28
#